data_e7c9d8d645975c8d3642da5862e26e0a
#
_entry.id   e7c9d8d645975c8d3642da5862e26e0a
#
_cell.length_a   1.000
_cell.length_b   1.000
_cell.length_c   1.000
_cell.angle_alpha   90.00
_cell.angle_beta   90.00
_cell.angle_gamma   90.00
#
_symmetry.space_group_name_H-M   'P 1'
#
loop_
_entity.id
_entity.type
_entity.pdbx_description
1 polymer ?
#
loop_
_entity_poly.entity_id
_entity_poly.type
_entity_poly.pdbx_seq_one_letter_code
_entity_poly.pdbx_strand_id
1 'polypeptide(L)'
;GWTQSLHDLQHNESQVSVARPEKKIMINELYEKGGSVQWVCHTLHAVLCEHHLSALCPPQPKMSERELEVLKWSAAGKTAADVACILSLSQSTVNFHIRSVITKTNAANKAGAIAIAALRGWI
;
A
#
# COMPACT_ATOMS: atom_id res chain seq x y z
N GLY A 1 7.65 30.75 -4.52
CA GLY A 1 6.85 29.57 -4.80
C GLY A 1 6.20 28.99 -3.55
N TRP A 2 5.22 28.18 -3.73
CA TRP A 2 4.56 27.42 -2.67
C TRP A 2 4.53 25.93 -3.04
N THR A 3 4.85 25.08 -2.07
CA THR A 3 4.91 23.64 -2.26
C THR A 3 4.00 22.96 -1.25
N GLN A 4 3.16 22.06 -1.72
CA GLN A 4 2.26 21.24 -0.92
C GLN A 4 2.65 19.77 -1.06
N SER A 5 2.92 19.10 0.05
CA SER A 5 3.10 17.65 0.10
C SER A 5 1.78 16.97 0.45
N LEU A 6 1.48 15.88 -0.19
CA LEU A 6 0.28 15.07 -0.02
C LEU A 6 0.66 13.62 0.19
N HIS A 7 0.01 12.98 1.15
CA HIS A 7 0.19 11.57 1.47
C HIS A 7 -1.18 10.88 1.44
N ASP A 8 -1.23 9.67 0.96
CA ASP A 8 -2.42 8.83 1.04
C ASP A 8 -2.25 7.68 2.04
N LEU A 9 -3.34 6.96 2.29
CA LEU A 9 -3.35 5.80 3.17
C LEU A 9 -2.54 4.61 2.63
N GLN A 10 -2.16 4.64 1.35
CA GLN A 10 -1.35 3.62 0.69
C GLN A 10 0.15 3.96 0.66
N HIS A 11 0.55 4.99 1.42
CA HIS A 11 1.92 5.50 1.51
C HIS A 11 2.47 6.10 0.19
N ASN A 12 1.58 6.51 -0.72
CA ASN A 12 2.01 7.29 -1.87
C ASN A 12 2.21 8.74 -1.44
N GLU A 13 3.32 9.32 -1.89
CA GLU A 13 3.66 10.72 -1.64
C GLU A 13 3.67 11.48 -2.96
N SER A 14 3.02 12.64 -2.96
CA SER A 14 3.04 13.58 -4.08
C SER A 14 3.41 14.96 -3.58
N GLN A 15 4.16 15.68 -4.39
CA GLN A 15 4.53 17.05 -4.11
C GLN A 15 4.11 17.94 -5.27
N VAL A 16 3.28 18.93 -4.98
CA VAL A 16 2.84 19.92 -5.96
C VAL A 16 3.46 21.27 -5.61
N SER A 17 4.17 21.85 -6.56
CA SER A 17 4.83 23.15 -6.41
C SER A 17 4.23 24.16 -7.37
N VAL A 18 3.86 25.33 -6.84
CA VAL A 18 3.38 26.45 -7.62
C VAL A 18 4.42 27.58 -7.54
N ALA A 19 4.93 28.01 -8.68
CA ALA A 19 5.92 29.06 -8.77
C ALA A 19 5.44 30.21 -9.66
N ARG A 20 5.84 31.42 -9.30
CA ARG A 20 5.60 32.65 -10.06
C ARG A 20 6.94 33.34 -10.31
N PRO A 21 7.24 33.77 -11.55
CA PRO A 21 8.59 34.22 -11.88
C PRO A 21 8.97 35.57 -11.26
N GLU A 22 8.03 36.50 -11.00
CA GLU A 22 8.38 37.88 -10.70
C GLU A 22 7.89 38.45 -9.37
N LYS A 23 6.99 37.81 -8.65
CA LYS A 23 6.45 38.33 -7.38
C LYS A 23 6.44 37.30 -6.26
N LYS A 24 6.82 37.73 -5.05
CA LYS A 24 6.63 36.93 -3.85
C LYS A 24 5.12 36.73 -3.60
N ILE A 25 4.74 35.53 -3.18
CA ILE A 25 3.37 35.24 -2.76
C ILE A 25 3.16 35.94 -1.41
N MET A 26 2.17 36.81 -1.34
CA MET A 26 1.82 37.52 -0.11
C MET A 26 0.98 36.61 0.79
N ILE A 27 1.09 36.78 2.10
CA ILE A 27 0.36 35.98 3.10
C ILE A 27 -1.16 36.06 2.87
N ASN A 28 -1.68 37.25 2.56
CA ASN A 28 -3.11 37.45 2.30
C ASN A 28 -3.58 36.64 1.07
N GLU A 29 -2.77 36.63 0.01
CA GLU A 29 -3.07 35.85 -1.19
C GLU A 29 -3.04 34.33 -0.91
N LEU A 30 -2.17 33.89 -0.01
CA LEU A 30 -2.11 32.51 0.45
C LEU A 30 -3.41 32.10 1.20
N TYR A 31 -3.92 32.99 2.06
CA TYR A 31 -5.18 32.74 2.78
C TYR A 31 -6.39 32.74 1.84
N GLU A 32 -6.44 33.63 0.85
CA GLU A 32 -7.56 33.71 -0.09
C GLU A 32 -7.60 32.53 -1.07
N LYS A 33 -6.44 32.09 -1.57
CA LYS A 33 -6.35 31.06 -2.63
C LYS A 33 -5.92 29.70 -2.12
N GLY A 34 -5.47 29.60 -0.87
CA GLY A 34 -4.90 28.38 -0.30
C GLY A 34 -5.87 27.19 -0.34
N GLY A 35 -7.14 27.42 -0.02
CA GLY A 35 -8.16 26.37 -0.06
C GLY A 35 -8.39 25.82 -1.46
N SER A 36 -8.47 26.68 -2.46
CA SER A 36 -8.65 26.27 -3.87
C SER A 36 -7.44 25.52 -4.40
N VAL A 37 -6.23 25.97 -4.08
CA VAL A 37 -4.98 25.29 -4.48
C VAL A 37 -4.87 23.95 -3.78
N GLN A 38 -5.20 23.85 -2.51
CA GLN A 38 -5.21 22.61 -1.76
C GLN A 38 -6.20 21.60 -2.36
N TRP A 39 -7.39 22.06 -2.71
CA TRP A 39 -8.40 21.21 -3.37
C TRP A 39 -7.89 20.68 -4.72
N VAL A 40 -7.28 21.54 -5.55
CA VAL A 40 -6.67 21.13 -6.82
C VAL A 40 -5.55 20.11 -6.61
N CYS A 41 -4.69 20.33 -5.61
CA CYS A 41 -3.61 19.40 -5.27
C CYS A 41 -4.15 18.02 -4.87
N HIS A 42 -5.16 17.98 -4.01
CA HIS A 42 -5.80 16.71 -3.62
C HIS A 42 -6.48 16.00 -4.79
N THR A 43 -7.16 16.74 -5.66
CA THR A 43 -7.81 16.17 -6.85
C THR A 43 -6.77 15.62 -7.82
N LEU A 44 -5.70 16.34 -8.10
CA LEU A 44 -4.60 15.88 -8.93
C LEU A 44 -3.94 14.63 -8.35
N HIS A 45 -3.67 14.61 -7.04
CA HIS A 45 -3.11 13.46 -6.35
C HIS A 45 -4.01 12.23 -6.52
N ALA A 46 -5.31 12.37 -6.27
CA ALA A 46 -6.27 11.27 -6.42
C ALA A 46 -6.30 10.73 -7.85
N VAL A 47 -6.37 11.60 -8.86
CA VAL A 47 -6.40 11.22 -10.28
C VAL A 47 -5.08 10.55 -10.69
N LEU A 48 -3.94 11.08 -10.26
CA LEU A 48 -2.63 10.48 -10.56
C LEU A 48 -2.46 9.11 -9.91
N CYS A 49 -2.89 8.95 -8.66
CA CYS A 49 -2.87 7.67 -7.97
C CYS A 49 -3.78 6.64 -8.66
N GLU A 50 -4.97 7.04 -9.09
CA GLU A 50 -5.92 6.14 -9.74
C GLU A 50 -5.46 5.70 -11.14
N HIS A 51 -4.95 6.63 -11.95
CA HIS A 51 -4.65 6.37 -13.37
C HIS A 51 -3.20 6.00 -13.67
N HIS A 52 -2.23 6.50 -12.90
CA HIS A 52 -0.81 6.31 -13.22
C HIS A 52 -0.10 5.31 -12.30
N LEU A 53 -0.43 5.24 -11.02
CA LEU A 53 0.20 4.27 -10.11
C LEU A 53 -0.26 2.84 -10.38
N SER A 54 -1.51 2.63 -10.79
CA SER A 54 -1.98 1.31 -11.22
C SER A 54 -1.30 0.81 -12.50
N ALA A 55 -0.84 1.72 -13.37
CA ALA A 55 -0.10 1.38 -14.59
C ALA A 55 1.40 1.18 -14.36
N LEU A 56 1.97 1.79 -13.32
CA LEU A 56 3.40 1.70 -12.95
C LEU A 56 3.70 0.61 -11.93
N CYS A 57 2.70 0.16 -11.17
CA CYS A 57 2.84 -1.00 -10.30
C CYS A 57 2.88 -2.28 -11.15
N PRO A 58 3.87 -3.15 -10.97
CA PRO A 58 3.83 -4.47 -11.55
C PRO A 58 2.55 -5.18 -11.10
N PRO A 59 1.93 -6.01 -11.96
CA PRO A 59 0.70 -6.70 -11.61
C PRO A 59 0.88 -7.44 -10.29
N GLN A 60 0.07 -7.09 -9.30
CA GLN A 60 0.16 -7.71 -7.99
C GLN A 60 -0.17 -9.20 -8.13
N PRO A 61 0.62 -10.09 -7.55
CA PRO A 61 0.36 -11.50 -7.61
C PRO A 61 -1.00 -11.79 -6.98
N LYS A 62 -1.84 -12.52 -7.71
CA LYS A 62 -3.14 -12.95 -7.21
C LYS A 62 -2.95 -13.99 -6.12
N MET A 63 -3.33 -13.65 -4.89
CA MET A 63 -3.37 -14.59 -3.79
C MET A 63 -4.65 -15.42 -3.86
N SER A 64 -4.54 -16.72 -3.60
CA SER A 64 -5.71 -17.57 -3.41
C SER A 64 -6.34 -17.35 -2.03
N GLU A 65 -7.63 -17.65 -1.88
CA GLU A 65 -8.32 -17.54 -0.58
C GLU A 65 -7.61 -18.36 0.50
N ARG A 66 -7.15 -19.56 0.16
CA ARG A 66 -6.42 -20.44 1.10
C ARG A 66 -5.07 -19.88 1.50
N GLU A 67 -4.35 -19.24 0.59
CA GLU A 67 -3.10 -18.55 0.90
C GLU A 67 -3.35 -17.38 1.87
N LEU A 68 -4.42 -16.63 1.67
CA LEU A 68 -4.80 -15.54 2.56
C LEU A 68 -5.22 -16.04 3.95
N GLU A 69 -5.99 -17.12 4.04
CA GLU A 69 -6.38 -17.74 5.31
C GLU A 69 -5.15 -18.22 6.10
N VAL A 70 -4.26 -18.97 5.46
CA VAL A 70 -3.00 -19.44 6.07
C VAL A 70 -2.16 -18.26 6.54
N LEU A 71 -2.10 -17.19 5.75
CA LEU A 71 -1.33 -16.01 6.07
C LEU A 71 -1.92 -15.24 7.27
N LYS A 72 -3.25 -15.08 7.34
CA LYS A 72 -3.96 -14.45 8.47
C LYS A 72 -3.68 -15.15 9.79
N TRP A 73 -3.81 -16.47 9.83
CA TRP A 73 -3.51 -17.25 11.04
C TRP A 73 -2.03 -17.20 11.41
N SER A 74 -1.15 -17.19 10.40
CA SER A 74 0.29 -17.02 10.62
C SER A 74 0.61 -15.63 11.18
N ALA A 75 -0.05 -14.58 10.73
CA ALA A 75 0.08 -13.22 11.27
C ALA A 75 -0.43 -13.13 12.71
N ALA A 76 -1.44 -13.92 13.07
CA ALA A 76 -1.91 -14.06 14.44
C ALA A 76 -0.99 -14.88 15.35
N GLY A 77 0.19 -15.26 14.87
CA GLY A 77 1.21 -15.98 15.65
C GLY A 77 0.99 -17.49 15.75
N LYS A 78 0.08 -18.08 14.95
CA LYS A 78 -0.15 -19.52 14.95
C LYS A 78 0.96 -20.28 14.23
N THR A 79 1.32 -21.45 14.75
CA THR A 79 2.27 -22.35 14.10
C THR A 79 1.62 -23.05 12.90
N ALA A 80 2.44 -23.63 12.02
CA ALA A 80 1.92 -24.38 10.87
C ALA A 80 1.05 -25.58 11.30
N ALA A 81 1.36 -26.19 12.45
CA ALA A 81 0.56 -27.26 13.03
C ALA A 81 -0.81 -26.74 13.52
N ASP A 82 -0.83 -25.60 14.20
CA ASP A 82 -2.09 -24.96 14.66
C ASP A 82 -2.98 -24.59 13.47
N VAL A 83 -2.40 -23.98 12.45
CA VAL A 83 -3.11 -23.58 11.22
C VAL A 83 -3.68 -24.82 10.50
N ALA A 84 -2.91 -25.91 10.46
CA ALA A 84 -3.38 -27.18 9.91
C ALA A 84 -4.61 -27.71 10.63
N CYS A 85 -4.62 -27.67 11.97
CA CYS A 85 -5.79 -28.03 12.78
C CYS A 85 -6.98 -27.10 12.52
N ILE A 86 -6.76 -25.79 12.52
CA ILE A 86 -7.83 -24.78 12.35
C ILE A 86 -8.50 -24.90 10.97
N LEU A 87 -7.71 -25.09 9.92
CA LEU A 87 -8.21 -25.14 8.54
C LEU A 87 -8.53 -26.55 8.06
N SER A 88 -8.37 -27.57 8.91
CA SER A 88 -8.54 -28.99 8.56
C SER A 88 -7.67 -29.40 7.36
N LEU A 89 -6.42 -28.96 7.36
CA LEU A 89 -5.43 -29.26 6.35
C LEU A 89 -4.28 -30.08 6.95
N SER A 90 -3.46 -30.69 6.09
CA SER A 90 -2.19 -31.24 6.54
C SER A 90 -1.16 -30.12 6.78
N GLN A 91 -0.22 -30.35 7.70
CA GLN A 91 0.87 -29.39 7.95
C GLN A 91 1.73 -29.17 6.68
N SER A 92 1.89 -30.21 5.87
CA SER A 92 2.61 -30.10 4.58
C SER A 92 1.89 -29.15 3.61
N THR A 93 0.55 -29.20 3.56
CA THR A 93 -0.27 -28.30 2.74
C THR A 93 -0.16 -26.86 3.23
N VAL A 94 -0.18 -26.65 4.54
CA VAL A 94 0.02 -25.31 5.13
C VAL A 94 1.41 -24.76 4.74
N ASN A 95 2.44 -25.56 4.87
CA ASN A 95 3.80 -25.17 4.47
C ASN A 95 3.91 -24.90 2.97
N PHE A 96 3.20 -25.66 2.13
CA PHE A 96 3.13 -25.38 0.70
C PHE A 96 2.53 -24.01 0.43
N HIS A 97 1.41 -23.65 1.06
CA HIS A 97 0.81 -22.33 0.91
C HIS A 97 1.74 -21.21 1.41
N ILE A 98 2.43 -21.40 2.54
CA ILE A 98 3.42 -20.43 3.04
C ILE A 98 4.55 -20.21 2.03
N ARG A 99 5.11 -21.28 1.44
CA ARG A 99 6.14 -21.17 0.41
C ARG A 99 5.64 -20.45 -0.84
N SER A 100 4.42 -20.76 -1.28
CA SER A 100 3.79 -20.09 -2.41
C SER A 100 3.66 -18.58 -2.17
N VAL A 101 3.21 -18.18 -0.98
CA VAL A 101 3.11 -16.76 -0.60
C VAL A 101 4.49 -16.09 -0.57
N ILE A 102 5.51 -16.72 0.00
CA ILE A 102 6.88 -16.20 0.03
C ILE A 102 7.38 -15.95 -1.40
N THR A 103 7.16 -16.90 -2.31
CA THR A 103 7.54 -16.75 -3.72
C THR A 103 6.77 -15.63 -4.41
N LYS A 104 5.45 -15.56 -4.24
CA LYS A 104 4.60 -14.53 -4.83
C LYS A 104 4.90 -13.12 -4.33
N THR A 105 5.28 -12.98 -3.06
CA THR A 105 5.65 -11.70 -2.45
C THR A 105 7.11 -11.34 -2.69
N ASN A 106 7.91 -12.28 -3.19
CA ASN A 106 9.37 -12.16 -3.28
C ASN A 106 10.03 -11.82 -1.92
N ALA A 107 9.46 -12.35 -0.84
CA ALA A 107 9.96 -12.15 0.51
C ALA A 107 11.13 -13.10 0.81
N ALA A 108 11.97 -12.71 1.76
CA ALA A 108 13.09 -13.55 2.20
C ALA A 108 12.64 -14.72 3.10
N ASN A 109 11.54 -14.52 3.83
CA ASN A 109 11.01 -15.49 4.79
C ASN A 109 9.51 -15.25 5.08
N LYS A 110 8.93 -16.11 5.93
CA LYS A 110 7.52 -16.03 6.34
C LYS A 110 7.17 -14.66 6.98
N ALA A 111 8.03 -14.14 7.85
CA ALA A 111 7.79 -12.86 8.52
C ALA A 111 7.77 -11.70 7.51
N GLY A 112 8.69 -11.70 6.55
CA GLY A 112 8.70 -10.74 5.44
C GLY A 112 7.44 -10.81 4.58
N ALA A 113 6.97 -12.02 4.28
CA ALA A 113 5.74 -12.22 3.52
C ALA A 113 4.51 -11.67 4.26
N ILE A 114 4.42 -11.87 5.58
CA ILE A 114 3.36 -11.30 6.43
C ILE A 114 3.42 -9.78 6.43
N ALA A 115 4.61 -9.19 6.60
CA ALA A 115 4.79 -7.74 6.58
C ALA A 115 4.35 -7.12 5.24
N ILE A 116 4.76 -7.72 4.12
CA ILE A 116 4.35 -7.27 2.78
C ILE A 116 2.83 -7.38 2.60
N ALA A 117 2.21 -8.46 3.05
CA ALA A 117 0.78 -8.67 2.96
C ALA A 117 -0.02 -7.64 3.79
N ALA A 118 0.48 -7.30 4.97
CA ALA A 118 -0.11 -6.26 5.82
C ALA A 118 0.00 -4.88 5.16
N LEU A 119 1.16 -4.53 4.62
CA LEU A 119 1.37 -3.26 3.91
C LEU A 119 0.49 -3.13 2.66
N ARG A 120 0.19 -4.23 1.98
CA ARG A 120 -0.68 -4.26 0.81
C ARG A 120 -2.17 -4.39 1.13
N GLY A 121 -2.51 -4.50 2.42
CA GLY A 121 -3.90 -4.63 2.87
C GLY A 121 -4.56 -5.97 2.53
N TRP A 122 -3.79 -7.03 2.34
CA TRP A 122 -4.32 -8.38 2.07
C TRP A 122 -4.80 -9.08 3.35
N ILE A 123 -4.19 -8.69 4.46
CA ILE A 123 -4.52 -9.19 5.80
C ILE A 123 -4.65 -8.08 6.83
#